data_46ab3f40436e8dd73d5c621f3618bd70
#
_entry.id   46ab3f40436e8dd73d5c621f3618bd70
#
_cell.length_a   1.000
_cell.length_b   1.000
_cell.length_c   1.000
_cell.angle_alpha   90.00
_cell.angle_beta   90.00
_cell.angle_gamma   90.00
#
_symmetry.space_group_name_H-M   'P 1'
#
loop_
_entity.id
_entity.type
_entity.pdbx_description
1 polymer ?
#
loop_
_entity_poly.entity_id
_entity_poly.type
_entity_poly.pdbx_seq_one_letter_code
_entity_poly.pdbx_strand_id
1 'polypeptide(L)'
;MQVINLKKYEKLETIYQIWNAEYGNIYPISAELFNRNIENIYEKASYVAVDDGKLIGFVIGKVWHDVYKIKGYDEIGWISLIYVTPKYRKQGIGTKLLSMCENALIEYGVSIINLGKDYNNYFPGLPIDLVKIQPWFQKRGYEFTYQTHDLISRTNKKISIKNNYFKFISAD
;
A
#
# COMPACT_ATOMS: atom_id res chain seq x y z
N MET A 1 6.35 -15.52 17.87
CA MET A 1 6.21 -14.56 16.73
C MET A 1 7.58 -14.22 16.18
N GLN A 2 7.74 -14.26 14.86
CA GLN A 2 8.94 -13.93 14.12
C GLN A 2 8.58 -12.92 13.01
N VAL A 3 9.46 -11.94 12.74
CA VAL A 3 9.36 -11.06 11.56
C VAL A 3 10.48 -11.44 10.60
N ILE A 4 10.12 -11.72 9.36
CA ILE A 4 11.06 -12.11 8.30
C ILE A 4 10.87 -11.21 7.09
N ASN A 5 11.91 -11.13 6.26
CA ASN A 5 11.81 -10.43 4.98
C ASN A 5 10.76 -11.11 4.09
N LEU A 6 9.93 -10.32 3.42
CA LEU A 6 8.84 -10.83 2.59
C LEU A 6 9.33 -11.74 1.47
N LYS A 7 10.49 -11.45 0.87
CA LYS A 7 11.08 -12.30 -0.19
C LYS A 7 11.46 -13.71 0.28
N LYS A 8 11.69 -13.89 1.58
CA LYS A 8 11.98 -15.20 2.18
C LYS A 8 10.73 -15.97 2.57
N TYR A 9 9.56 -15.39 2.35
CA TYR A 9 8.29 -15.99 2.68
C TYR A 9 7.70 -16.71 1.47
N GLU A 10 7.64 -18.04 1.54
CA GLU A 10 7.29 -18.89 0.39
C GLU A 10 5.80 -18.86 -0.01
N LYS A 11 4.90 -18.54 0.95
CA LYS A 11 3.45 -18.60 0.74
C LYS A 11 2.87 -17.22 0.43
N LEU A 12 3.36 -16.58 -0.63
CA LEU A 12 3.01 -15.20 -0.97
C LEU A 12 1.50 -14.99 -1.16
N GLU A 13 0.79 -15.98 -1.67
CA GLU A 13 -0.67 -15.94 -1.87
C GLU A 13 -1.43 -15.71 -0.57
N THR A 14 -0.90 -16.17 0.57
CA THR A 14 -1.56 -15.97 1.86
C THR A 14 -1.63 -14.51 2.26
N ILE A 15 -0.79 -13.64 1.70
CA ILE A 15 -0.74 -12.20 2.00
C ILE A 15 -2.04 -11.52 1.54
N TYR A 16 -2.43 -11.68 0.28
CA TYR A 16 -3.70 -11.09 -0.18
C TYR A 16 -4.92 -11.88 0.34
N GLN A 17 -4.76 -13.17 0.65
CA GLN A 17 -5.84 -13.97 1.22
C GLN A 17 -6.23 -13.49 2.62
N ILE A 18 -5.27 -13.19 3.52
CA ILE A 18 -5.61 -12.67 4.85
C ILE A 18 -6.19 -11.25 4.80
N TRP A 19 -5.79 -10.43 3.83
CA TRP A 19 -6.44 -9.16 3.55
C TRP A 19 -7.88 -9.36 3.09
N ASN A 20 -8.09 -10.20 2.08
CA ASN A 20 -9.42 -10.45 1.51
C ASN A 20 -10.37 -11.13 2.49
N ALA A 21 -9.86 -11.91 3.44
CA ALA A 21 -10.67 -12.50 4.50
C ALA A 21 -11.38 -11.45 5.38
N GLU A 22 -10.78 -10.26 5.53
CA GLU A 22 -11.38 -9.15 6.31
C GLU A 22 -12.02 -8.08 5.40
N TYR A 23 -11.33 -7.71 4.33
CA TYR A 23 -11.72 -6.54 3.51
C TYR A 23 -12.13 -6.88 2.09
N GLY A 24 -12.12 -8.15 1.69
CA GLY A 24 -12.38 -8.56 0.30
C GLY A 24 -13.77 -8.19 -0.23
N ASN A 25 -14.75 -7.98 0.62
CA ASN A 25 -16.08 -7.51 0.21
C ASN A 25 -16.11 -6.01 -0.16
N ILE A 26 -15.16 -5.22 0.33
CA ILE A 26 -15.13 -3.76 0.15
C ILE A 26 -13.91 -3.36 -0.69
N TYR A 27 -12.75 -3.93 -0.37
CA TYR A 27 -11.45 -3.60 -0.96
C TYR A 27 -10.72 -4.89 -1.41
N PRO A 28 -11.25 -5.63 -2.41
CA PRO A 28 -10.64 -6.88 -2.86
C PRO A 28 -9.28 -6.64 -3.52
N ILE A 29 -8.32 -7.49 -3.19
CA ILE A 29 -7.05 -7.57 -3.90
C ILE A 29 -7.04 -8.87 -4.69
N SER A 30 -7.06 -8.78 -6.03
CA SER A 30 -6.93 -9.94 -6.89
C SER A 30 -5.50 -10.49 -6.88
N ALA A 31 -5.34 -11.76 -7.22
CA ALA A 31 -4.01 -12.36 -7.37
C ALA A 31 -3.17 -11.63 -8.42
N GLU A 32 -3.80 -11.19 -9.52
CA GLU A 32 -3.13 -10.43 -10.59
C GLU A 32 -2.61 -9.07 -10.09
N LEU A 33 -3.46 -8.29 -9.40
CA LEU A 33 -3.07 -7.03 -8.80
C LEU A 33 -1.94 -7.21 -7.77
N PHE A 34 -2.05 -8.25 -6.95
CA PHE A 34 -1.03 -8.59 -5.95
C PHE A 34 0.31 -8.92 -6.63
N ASN A 35 0.32 -9.83 -7.59
CA ASN A 35 1.54 -10.27 -8.28
C ASN A 35 2.24 -9.11 -8.99
N ARG A 36 1.51 -8.26 -9.70
CA ARG A 36 2.04 -7.05 -10.33
C ARG A 36 2.72 -6.12 -9.32
N ASN A 37 2.16 -6.01 -8.13
CA ASN A 37 2.71 -5.16 -7.09
C ASN A 37 3.94 -5.77 -6.41
N ILE A 38 3.97 -7.10 -6.22
CA ILE A 38 5.09 -7.81 -5.60
C ILE A 38 6.37 -7.74 -6.43
N GLU A 39 6.27 -7.66 -7.75
CA GLU A 39 7.42 -7.49 -8.64
C GLU A 39 8.17 -6.17 -8.43
N ASN A 40 7.49 -5.17 -7.88
CA ASN A 40 7.99 -3.81 -7.74
C ASN A 40 8.21 -3.39 -6.27
N ILE A 41 8.33 -4.33 -5.35
CA ILE A 41 8.59 -4.01 -3.95
C ILE A 41 10.07 -3.66 -3.71
N TYR A 42 10.31 -2.83 -2.70
CA TYR A 42 11.63 -2.71 -2.14
C TYR A 42 11.83 -3.80 -1.09
N GLU A 43 12.62 -4.81 -1.43
CA GLU A 43 12.79 -6.01 -0.62
C GLU A 43 13.22 -5.70 0.82
N LYS A 44 14.15 -4.75 1.01
CA LYS A 44 14.65 -4.37 2.33
C LYS A 44 13.60 -3.68 3.20
N ALA A 45 12.53 -3.15 2.60
CA ALA A 45 11.44 -2.47 3.31
C ALA A 45 10.15 -3.30 3.36
N SER A 46 10.19 -4.59 2.98
CA SER A 46 9.00 -5.44 2.93
C SER A 46 9.15 -6.65 3.85
N TYR A 47 8.20 -6.80 4.77
CA TYR A 47 8.28 -7.81 5.83
C TYR A 47 6.96 -8.51 6.08
N VAL A 48 7.04 -9.72 6.60
CA VAL A 48 5.90 -10.48 7.13
C VAL A 48 6.14 -10.85 8.60
N ALA A 49 5.10 -10.82 9.39
CA ALA A 49 5.06 -11.35 10.75
C ALA A 49 4.40 -12.73 10.74
N VAL A 50 5.07 -13.72 11.32
CA VAL A 50 4.63 -15.11 11.37
C VAL A 50 4.60 -15.56 12.83
N ASP A 51 3.56 -16.27 13.22
CA ASP A 51 3.42 -16.87 14.54
C ASP A 51 2.96 -18.33 14.38
N ASP A 52 3.70 -19.25 14.95
CA ASP A 52 3.46 -20.70 14.81
C ASP A 52 3.21 -21.12 13.34
N GLY A 53 4.07 -20.66 12.44
CA GLY A 53 3.99 -20.94 11.00
C GLY A 53 2.84 -20.24 10.25
N LYS A 54 2.02 -19.44 10.93
CA LYS A 54 0.89 -18.70 10.34
C LYS A 54 1.24 -17.24 10.11
N LEU A 55 0.89 -16.73 8.95
CA LEU A 55 0.98 -15.29 8.64
C LEU A 55 -0.02 -14.52 9.51
N ILE A 56 0.48 -13.53 10.26
CA ILE A 56 -0.33 -12.71 11.16
C ILE A 56 -0.30 -11.22 10.82
N GLY A 57 0.58 -10.80 9.95
CA GLY A 57 0.66 -9.43 9.47
C GLY A 57 1.77 -9.24 8.45
N PHE A 58 1.75 -8.11 7.75
CA PHE A 58 2.76 -7.78 6.76
C PHE A 58 2.84 -6.26 6.54
N VAL A 59 3.94 -5.83 5.93
CA VAL A 59 4.14 -4.50 5.37
C VAL A 59 4.85 -4.62 4.04
N ILE A 60 4.42 -3.82 3.06
CA ILE A 60 5.01 -3.72 1.73
C ILE A 60 5.52 -2.31 1.52
N GLY A 61 6.84 -2.19 1.41
CA GLY A 61 7.51 -0.93 1.10
C GLY A 61 7.95 -0.87 -0.36
N LYS A 62 7.94 0.32 -0.93
CA LYS A 62 8.41 0.58 -2.29
C LYS A 62 9.28 1.83 -2.34
N VAL A 63 10.16 1.87 -3.33
CA VAL A 63 10.93 3.03 -3.75
C VAL A 63 10.85 3.16 -5.25
N TRP A 64 11.20 4.32 -5.79
CA TRP A 64 11.25 4.51 -7.23
C TRP A 64 12.48 3.80 -7.81
N HIS A 65 12.25 2.92 -8.78
CA HIS A 65 13.29 2.11 -9.42
C HIS A 65 13.43 2.37 -10.93
N ASP A 66 13.06 3.54 -11.40
CA ASP A 66 13.11 3.78 -12.84
C ASP A 66 14.52 4.18 -13.30
N VAL A 67 14.87 3.71 -14.52
CA VAL A 67 16.01 4.16 -15.30
C VAL A 67 15.90 5.65 -15.64
N TYR A 68 14.68 6.16 -15.77
CA TYR A 68 14.38 7.57 -15.92
C TYR A 68 14.35 8.24 -14.55
N LYS A 69 15.42 8.91 -14.17
CA LYS A 69 15.48 9.69 -12.94
C LYS A 69 14.48 10.83 -12.99
N ILE A 70 13.26 10.59 -12.56
CA ILE A 70 12.24 11.63 -12.44
C ILE A 70 12.56 12.44 -11.18
N LYS A 71 12.91 13.71 -11.38
CA LYS A 71 13.25 14.63 -10.29
C LYS A 71 12.16 14.64 -9.22
N GLY A 72 12.53 14.38 -7.98
CA GLY A 72 11.65 14.37 -6.81
C GLY A 72 11.03 13.00 -6.48
N TYR A 73 11.09 12.01 -7.37
CA TYR A 73 10.62 10.66 -7.07
C TYR A 73 11.67 9.82 -6.34
N ASP A 74 12.93 10.12 -6.53
CA ASP A 74 14.08 9.50 -5.84
C ASP A 74 14.09 9.79 -4.32
N GLU A 75 13.43 10.86 -3.90
CA GLU A 75 13.30 11.24 -2.49
C GLU A 75 12.06 10.62 -1.80
N ILE A 76 11.22 9.90 -2.55
CA ILE A 76 9.95 9.37 -2.05
C ILE A 76 10.01 7.86 -1.88
N GLY A 77 9.63 7.39 -0.70
CA GLY A 77 9.29 6.00 -0.44
C GLY A 77 7.80 5.83 -0.17
N TRP A 78 7.31 4.62 -0.33
CA TRP A 78 5.90 4.31 -0.12
C TRP A 78 5.73 3.10 0.81
N ILE A 79 4.77 3.21 1.72
CA ILE A 79 4.16 2.06 2.36
C ILE A 79 2.90 1.74 1.55
N SER A 80 3.05 0.77 0.64
CA SER A 80 2.02 0.39 -0.31
C SER A 80 0.85 -0.32 0.35
N LEU A 81 1.16 -1.16 1.34
CA LEU A 81 0.17 -1.88 2.12
C LEU A 81 0.75 -2.28 3.48
N ILE A 82 -0.05 -2.17 4.55
CA ILE A 82 0.27 -2.69 5.87
C ILE A 82 -0.97 -3.31 6.50
N TYR A 83 -0.80 -4.47 7.10
CA TYR A 83 -1.90 -5.21 7.70
C TYR A 83 -1.45 -6.05 8.89
N VAL A 84 -2.33 -6.17 9.88
CA VAL A 84 -2.21 -7.13 10.99
C VAL A 84 -3.58 -7.76 11.21
N THR A 85 -3.64 -9.09 11.29
CA THR A 85 -4.89 -9.80 11.54
C THR A 85 -5.54 -9.39 12.86
N PRO A 86 -6.88 -9.27 12.94
CA PRO A 86 -7.58 -8.71 14.10
C PRO A 86 -7.14 -9.28 15.44
N LYS A 87 -7.00 -10.59 15.52
CA LYS A 87 -6.61 -11.32 16.75
C LYS A 87 -5.25 -10.87 17.33
N TYR A 88 -4.36 -10.35 16.46
CA TYR A 88 -2.98 -9.97 16.82
C TYR A 88 -2.77 -8.46 16.89
N ARG A 89 -3.83 -7.66 16.73
CA ARG A 89 -3.78 -6.20 16.87
C ARG A 89 -3.56 -5.77 18.32
N LYS A 90 -3.10 -4.52 18.50
CA LYS A 90 -2.81 -3.92 19.81
C LYS A 90 -1.71 -4.62 20.62
N GLN A 91 -0.89 -5.45 19.96
CA GLN A 91 0.26 -6.17 20.56
C GLN A 91 1.61 -5.63 20.04
N GLY A 92 1.63 -4.45 19.44
CA GLY A 92 2.86 -3.83 18.93
C GLY A 92 3.32 -4.30 17.55
N ILE A 93 2.69 -5.33 16.95
CA ILE A 93 3.13 -5.94 15.68
C ILE A 93 3.09 -4.92 14.53
N GLY A 94 1.99 -4.18 14.39
CA GLY A 94 1.88 -3.16 13.36
C GLY A 94 2.93 -2.05 13.51
N THR A 95 3.21 -1.63 14.73
CA THR A 95 4.27 -0.66 15.03
C THR A 95 5.64 -1.19 14.63
N LYS A 96 5.95 -2.44 14.97
CA LYS A 96 7.21 -3.07 14.62
C LYS A 96 7.39 -3.17 13.10
N LEU A 97 6.37 -3.66 12.38
CA LEU A 97 6.39 -3.76 10.92
C LEU A 97 6.58 -2.39 10.26
N LEU A 98 5.82 -1.39 10.72
CA LEU A 98 5.92 -0.02 10.22
C LEU A 98 7.33 0.54 10.41
N SER A 99 7.85 0.50 11.64
CA SER A 99 9.20 1.04 11.93
C SER A 99 10.31 0.33 11.16
N MET A 100 10.21 -0.98 10.95
CA MET A 100 11.18 -1.71 10.13
C MET A 100 11.13 -1.26 8.67
N CYS A 101 9.94 -1.04 8.13
CA CYS A 101 9.76 -0.53 6.78
C CYS A 101 10.31 0.91 6.65
N GLU A 102 9.92 1.80 7.57
CA GLU A 102 10.37 3.19 7.60
C GLU A 102 11.89 3.30 7.67
N ASN A 103 12.52 2.57 8.58
CA ASN A 103 13.98 2.57 8.73
C ASN A 103 14.68 2.14 7.45
N ALA A 104 14.20 1.08 6.79
CA ALA A 104 14.78 0.61 5.54
C ALA A 104 14.59 1.61 4.38
N LEU A 105 13.49 2.35 4.36
CA LEU A 105 13.25 3.41 3.39
C LEU A 105 14.18 4.61 3.66
N ILE A 106 14.34 5.00 4.91
CA ILE A 106 15.27 6.08 5.32
C ILE A 106 16.72 5.69 4.99
N GLU A 107 17.13 4.46 5.28
CA GLU A 107 18.45 3.93 4.92
C GLU A 107 18.69 3.91 3.40
N TYR A 108 17.63 3.78 2.59
CA TYR A 108 17.71 3.91 1.13
C TYR A 108 17.99 5.34 0.70
N GLY A 109 17.63 6.33 1.52
CA GLY A 109 17.84 7.76 1.26
C GLY A 109 16.57 8.55 0.96
N VAL A 110 15.35 7.98 1.19
CA VAL A 110 14.13 8.75 1.01
C VAL A 110 13.94 9.76 2.16
N SER A 111 13.43 10.93 1.83
CA SER A 111 13.09 12.00 2.78
C SER A 111 11.60 12.10 3.07
N ILE A 112 10.76 11.50 2.20
CA ILE A 112 9.31 11.51 2.30
C ILE A 112 8.79 10.07 2.22
N ILE A 113 7.91 9.68 3.13
CA ILE A 113 7.25 8.38 3.10
C ILE A 113 5.74 8.59 2.97
N ASN A 114 5.17 8.13 1.86
CA ASN A 114 3.74 8.18 1.59
C ASN A 114 3.04 6.87 1.97
N LEU A 115 1.78 6.98 2.40
CA LEU A 115 0.88 5.83 2.56
C LEU A 115 0.08 5.63 1.28
N GLY A 116 0.31 4.51 0.59
CA GLY A 116 -0.29 4.25 -0.72
C GLY A 116 0.15 5.27 -1.78
N LYS A 117 -0.64 5.40 -2.86
CA LYS A 117 -0.39 6.34 -3.96
C LYS A 117 0.94 6.09 -4.70
N ASP A 118 1.51 4.90 -4.57
CA ASP A 118 2.65 4.50 -5.37
C ASP A 118 2.24 4.21 -6.83
N TYR A 119 3.20 4.09 -7.74
CA TYR A 119 2.96 3.98 -9.19
C TYR A 119 2.16 2.74 -9.64
N ASN A 120 2.00 1.72 -8.80
CA ASN A 120 1.13 0.56 -9.00
C ASN A 120 0.35 0.28 -7.70
N ASN A 121 -0.27 1.31 -7.13
CA ASN A 121 -0.83 1.22 -5.79
C ASN A 121 -2.00 0.22 -5.68
N TYR A 122 -2.17 -0.34 -4.48
CA TYR A 122 -3.40 -1.01 -4.10
C TYR A 122 -4.51 0.01 -3.82
N PHE A 123 -4.11 1.13 -3.18
CA PHE A 123 -5.00 2.21 -2.77
C PHE A 123 -4.30 3.56 -2.91
N PRO A 124 -5.03 4.63 -3.26
CA PRO A 124 -4.46 5.99 -3.36
C PRO A 124 -4.14 6.62 -2.01
N GLY A 125 -4.32 5.91 -0.91
CA GLY A 125 -4.11 6.35 0.46
C GLY A 125 -4.84 5.44 1.45
N LEU A 126 -5.24 5.99 2.60
CA LEU A 126 -6.03 5.25 3.58
C LEU A 126 -7.50 5.19 3.12
N PRO A 127 -8.08 3.99 2.88
CA PRO A 127 -9.48 3.85 2.53
C PRO A 127 -10.40 4.42 3.60
N ILE A 128 -11.51 5.05 3.19
CA ILE A 128 -12.42 5.77 4.09
C ILE A 128 -13.01 4.87 5.19
N ASP A 129 -13.31 3.61 4.88
CA ASP A 129 -13.83 2.66 5.86
C ASP A 129 -12.79 2.26 6.92
N LEU A 130 -11.53 2.57 6.66
CA LEU A 130 -10.41 2.35 7.58
C LEU A 130 -9.99 3.62 8.32
N VAL A 131 -10.73 4.72 8.21
CA VAL A 131 -10.40 6.02 8.83
C VAL A 131 -10.17 5.92 10.35
N LYS A 132 -10.75 4.94 11.01
CA LYS A 132 -10.56 4.69 12.46
C LYS A 132 -9.09 4.44 12.85
N ILE A 133 -8.24 4.05 11.90
CA ILE A 133 -6.79 3.88 12.16
C ILE A 133 -5.98 5.14 11.87
N GLN A 134 -6.58 6.18 11.32
CA GLN A 134 -5.92 7.47 11.04
C GLN A 134 -5.16 8.03 12.25
N PRO A 135 -5.75 8.08 13.49
CA PRO A 135 -5.03 8.58 14.66
C PRO A 135 -3.77 7.77 15.01
N TRP A 136 -3.73 6.50 14.62
CA TRP A 136 -2.56 5.66 14.85
C TRP A 136 -1.38 6.08 13.96
N PHE A 137 -1.62 6.48 12.72
CA PHE A 137 -0.63 7.04 11.81
C PHE A 137 -0.23 8.47 12.24
N GLN A 138 -1.20 9.32 12.58
CA GLN A 138 -0.93 10.70 13.02
C GLN A 138 0.00 10.76 14.24
N LYS A 139 -0.18 9.88 15.23
CA LYS A 139 0.73 9.75 16.38
C LYS A 139 2.18 9.37 16.01
N ARG A 140 2.43 8.98 14.75
CA ARG A 140 3.72 8.61 14.18
C ARG A 140 4.24 9.62 13.17
N GLY A 141 3.65 10.81 13.14
CA GLY A 141 4.10 11.91 12.30
C GLY A 141 3.50 11.94 10.88
N TYR A 142 2.54 11.06 10.58
CA TYR A 142 1.86 11.13 9.29
C TYR A 142 0.81 12.23 9.28
N GLU A 143 0.82 13.04 8.23
CA GLU A 143 -0.16 14.07 7.97
C GLU A 143 -1.12 13.64 6.87
N PHE A 144 -2.40 13.96 7.02
CA PHE A 144 -3.44 13.70 6.02
C PHE A 144 -3.72 15.01 5.28
N THR A 145 -3.24 15.10 4.04
CA THR A 145 -3.20 16.36 3.29
C THR A 145 -4.45 16.60 2.45
N TYR A 146 -5.07 15.55 1.91
CA TYR A 146 -6.28 15.68 1.07
C TYR A 146 -7.05 14.36 1.02
N GLN A 147 -8.29 14.42 0.54
CA GLN A 147 -9.16 13.28 0.29
C GLN A 147 -9.39 13.13 -1.21
N THR A 148 -9.31 11.89 -1.71
CA THR A 148 -9.59 11.55 -3.10
C THR A 148 -10.96 10.88 -3.22
N HIS A 149 -11.63 11.08 -4.35
CA HIS A 149 -12.91 10.47 -4.66
C HIS A 149 -12.89 9.83 -6.04
N ASP A 150 -13.41 8.60 -6.14
CA ASP A 150 -13.66 7.97 -7.42
C ASP A 150 -15.01 8.44 -7.96
N LEU A 151 -15.03 8.86 -9.23
CA LEU A 151 -16.25 9.25 -9.91
C LEU A 151 -16.71 8.10 -10.80
N ILE A 152 -17.92 7.60 -10.53
CA ILE A 152 -18.53 6.51 -11.30
C ILE A 152 -19.76 7.05 -12.03
N SER A 153 -19.78 6.91 -13.35
CA SER A 153 -20.99 7.14 -14.15
C SER A 153 -21.58 5.81 -14.62
N ARG A 154 -22.81 5.54 -14.22
CA ARG A 154 -23.59 4.43 -14.76
C ARG A 154 -24.40 4.95 -15.93
N THR A 155 -24.02 4.57 -17.14
CA THR A 155 -24.75 4.96 -18.36
C THR A 155 -25.24 3.72 -19.10
N ASN A 156 -26.55 3.68 -19.39
CA ASN A 156 -27.14 2.68 -20.27
C ASN A 156 -27.07 3.13 -21.75
N LYS A 157 -26.50 4.27 -22.04
CA LYS A 157 -26.33 4.77 -23.41
C LYS A 157 -25.08 4.14 -24.03
N LYS A 158 -25.22 3.57 -25.25
CA LYS A 158 -24.08 3.24 -26.10
C LYS A 158 -23.27 4.54 -26.27
N ILE A 159 -22.07 4.58 -25.71
CA ILE A 159 -21.18 5.71 -25.90
C ILE A 159 -20.68 5.63 -27.35
N SER A 160 -21.21 6.49 -28.20
CA SER A 160 -20.61 6.75 -29.50
C SER A 160 -19.33 7.55 -29.22
N ILE A 161 -18.19 6.90 -29.33
CA ILE A 161 -16.88 7.56 -29.27
C ILE A 161 -16.73 8.34 -30.57
N LYS A 162 -17.28 9.55 -30.63
CA LYS A 162 -16.76 10.55 -31.57
C LYS A 162 -15.45 11.03 -30.98
N ASN A 163 -14.39 10.98 -31.77
CA ASN A 163 -13.03 11.41 -31.44
C ASN A 163 -13.02 12.81 -30.81
N ASN A 164 -13.22 12.86 -29.50
CA ASN A 164 -13.04 14.06 -28.72
C ASN A 164 -11.81 13.84 -27.85
N TYR A 165 -10.76 14.59 -28.12
CA TYR A 165 -9.60 14.67 -27.28
C TYR A 165 -10.03 15.00 -25.85
N PHE A 166 -9.66 14.19 -24.86
CA PHE A 166 -9.84 14.54 -23.47
C PHE A 166 -8.94 15.73 -23.15
N LYS A 167 -9.53 16.89 -22.90
CA LYS A 167 -8.83 17.98 -22.24
C LYS A 167 -8.82 17.71 -20.74
N PHE A 168 -7.66 17.42 -20.19
CA PHE A 168 -7.48 17.51 -18.75
C PHE A 168 -7.57 18.98 -18.35
N ILE A 169 -8.62 19.34 -17.64
CA ILE A 169 -8.71 20.64 -16.99
C ILE A 169 -8.01 20.44 -15.64
N SER A 170 -6.79 21.01 -15.50
CA SER A 170 -6.23 21.21 -14.17
C SER A 170 -7.11 22.21 -13.46
N ALA A 171 -7.74 21.84 -12.36
CA ALA A 171 -8.30 22.81 -11.44
C ALA A 171 -7.13 23.46 -10.70
N ASP A 172 -7.00 24.77 -10.82
CA ASP A 172 -6.12 25.60 -10.01
C ASP A 172 -6.55 25.61 -8.54
#